data_ea3754f9ef3087c0e48fb52698c87841
#
_entry.id   ea3754f9ef3087c0e48fb52698c87841
#
_cell.length_a   1.000
_cell.length_b   1.000
_cell.length_c   1.000
_cell.angle_alpha   90.00
_cell.angle_beta   90.00
_cell.angle_gamma   90.00
#
_symmetry.space_group_name_H-M   'P 1'
#
loop_
_entity.id
_entity.type
_entity.pdbx_description
1 polymer ?
#
loop_
_entity_poly.entity_id
_entity_poly.type
_entity_poly.pdbx_seq_one_letter_code
_entity_poly.pdbx_strand_id
1 'polypeptide(L)'
;MKKKKWSKVLSVFLVMVTAVSLLSGCGGKSAEKEDAETITVYLWSTNLYEKYAPYIQEQLPDINVEFVVGNNDLDFYKFLDENGGLPDIITCCRFSLHDASPLKDSLMDLSTTNAAGAVYDTYLSNFRNEDGSVNWLPVCADAHGFVVNKDLFEKYDIPLPTDYESFVSACQAFDKVGVRGFTADYSYDYTCMETLQGLSISELSSVEGRKWRTVYSDSENTKREGLDDTVWPEAFERMEQFIQDTGLSQEDLNMNYDDVVEMYKSGKLAMYFGSSFGVKMFQDQGINTTFLPFFQENGEKWLMTTPYFQVALNRDLTQDETRRKKAMKVLSTMLSEDAQERIISDGQDLLSYSQDVDMQLTEYLKDVKSVIEENHMYIRIASNDFFSVSKDVVSKMISGEYDAEQAYQSFNSQLLEEEAISENIVLDSQKSYSNRFHSSGGNAAYSVMANTLRGIYGSDVLIATGNSFTGNVLKA
;
A
#
# COMPACT_ATOMS: atom_id res chain seq x y z
N MET A 1 10.34 -38.61 -20.14
CA MET A 1 11.42 -38.29 -19.18
C MET A 1 11.22 -36.94 -18.49
N LYS A 2 9.99 -36.52 -18.12
CA LYS A 2 9.72 -35.20 -17.49
C LYS A 2 9.31 -35.26 -16.00
N LYS A 3 9.21 -36.43 -15.40
CA LYS A 3 8.77 -36.59 -14.00
C LYS A 3 9.86 -36.47 -12.91
N LYS A 4 11.15 -36.33 -13.25
CA LYS A 4 12.24 -36.41 -12.28
C LYS A 4 12.80 -35.07 -11.78
N LYS A 5 12.38 -33.92 -12.38
CA LYS A 5 12.83 -32.58 -11.94
C LYS A 5 11.91 -31.90 -10.91
N TRP A 6 10.68 -32.33 -10.83
CA TRP A 6 9.68 -31.75 -9.92
C TRP A 6 9.84 -32.17 -8.45
N SER A 7 10.45 -33.35 -8.21
CA SER A 7 10.68 -33.82 -6.85
C SER A 7 11.71 -33.01 -6.05
N LYS A 8 12.55 -32.22 -6.71
CA LYS A 8 13.58 -31.43 -6.02
C LYS A 8 13.11 -30.07 -5.54
N VAL A 9 12.17 -29.45 -6.21
CA VAL A 9 11.56 -28.18 -5.76
C VAL A 9 10.58 -28.45 -4.62
N LEU A 10 9.79 -29.51 -4.73
CA LEU A 10 8.95 -29.98 -3.62
C LEU A 10 9.79 -30.39 -2.38
N SER A 11 11.00 -30.94 -2.60
CA SER A 11 11.89 -31.36 -1.51
C SER A 11 12.52 -30.19 -0.77
N VAL A 12 12.73 -29.04 -1.40
CA VAL A 12 13.27 -27.83 -0.74
C VAL A 12 12.18 -27.15 0.10
N PHE A 13 10.95 -27.15 -0.38
CA PHE A 13 9.80 -26.66 0.40
C PHE A 13 9.49 -27.59 1.58
N LEU A 14 9.56 -28.90 1.39
CA LEU A 14 9.36 -29.88 2.45
C LEU A 14 10.49 -29.85 3.52
N VAL A 15 11.73 -29.49 3.15
CA VAL A 15 12.87 -29.40 4.07
C VAL A 15 12.83 -28.13 4.94
N MET A 16 12.26 -27.01 4.46
CA MET A 16 12.05 -25.83 5.32
C MET A 16 10.91 -26.05 6.33
N VAL A 17 9.87 -26.75 5.94
CA VAL A 17 8.74 -27.08 6.84
C VAL A 17 9.18 -28.06 7.92
N THR A 18 10.05 -29.04 7.61
CA THR A 18 10.53 -30.02 8.59
C THR A 18 11.61 -29.50 9.54
N ALA A 19 12.31 -28.40 9.22
CA ALA A 19 13.36 -27.86 10.09
C ALA A 19 12.80 -27.09 11.31
N VAL A 20 11.60 -26.55 11.21
CA VAL A 20 10.90 -25.88 12.33
C VAL A 20 10.23 -26.89 13.27
N SER A 21 9.82 -28.06 12.75
CA SER A 21 9.16 -29.10 13.54
C SER A 21 10.11 -29.90 14.45
N LEU A 22 11.43 -29.81 14.25
CA LEU A 22 12.43 -30.60 15.03
C LEU A 22 12.93 -29.93 16.31
N LEU A 23 12.52 -28.68 16.59
CA LEU A 23 12.95 -27.95 17.81
C LEU A 23 11.93 -28.02 18.97
N SER A 24 10.76 -28.66 18.77
CA SER A 24 9.71 -28.75 19.80
C SER A 24 9.55 -30.13 20.45
N GLY A 25 10.45 -31.05 20.23
CA GLY A 25 10.31 -32.42 20.66
C GLY A 25 11.14 -32.80 21.89
N CYS A 26 10.70 -32.46 23.09
CA CYS A 26 11.09 -33.22 24.28
C CYS A 26 10.00 -33.17 25.36
N GLY A 27 9.25 -34.25 25.49
CA GLY A 27 8.57 -34.60 26.72
C GLY A 27 7.07 -34.78 26.67
N GLY A 28 6.58 -35.99 26.62
CA GLY A 28 5.21 -36.37 27.01
C GLY A 28 4.46 -37.16 25.93
N LYS A 29 4.21 -38.43 26.20
CA LYS A 29 3.28 -39.27 25.42
C LYS A 29 1.88 -38.58 25.36
N SER A 30 1.55 -38.01 24.23
CA SER A 30 0.17 -37.64 23.91
C SER A 30 -0.36 -38.56 22.81
N ALA A 31 -1.60 -38.98 22.98
CA ALA A 31 -2.34 -39.78 22.03
C ALA A 31 -2.23 -39.20 20.62
N GLU A 32 -2.19 -40.10 19.62
CA GLU A 32 -2.35 -39.74 18.21
C GLU A 32 -3.59 -38.86 18.07
N LYS A 33 -3.40 -37.55 17.85
CA LYS A 33 -4.46 -36.70 17.35
C LYS A 33 -4.66 -37.10 15.88
N GLU A 34 -5.85 -37.63 15.58
CA GLU A 34 -6.36 -37.71 14.20
C GLU A 34 -5.98 -36.43 13.45
N ASP A 35 -5.67 -36.55 12.16
CA ASP A 35 -5.27 -35.48 11.25
C ASP A 35 -6.20 -34.26 11.39
N ALA A 36 -5.86 -33.40 12.34
CA ALA A 36 -6.53 -32.13 12.51
C ALA A 36 -6.09 -31.26 11.33
N GLU A 37 -7.01 -31.07 10.41
CA GLU A 37 -6.85 -30.19 9.24
C GLU A 37 -6.20 -28.88 9.65
N THR A 38 -4.98 -28.68 9.23
CA THR A 38 -4.16 -27.53 9.54
C THR A 38 -4.64 -26.34 8.70
N ILE A 39 -4.89 -25.19 9.32
CA ILE A 39 -5.17 -23.94 8.65
C ILE A 39 -3.85 -23.23 8.40
N THR A 40 -3.56 -22.92 7.14
CA THR A 40 -2.34 -22.23 6.73
C THR A 40 -2.57 -20.71 6.63
N VAL A 41 -1.72 -19.92 7.29
CA VAL A 41 -1.81 -18.45 7.30
C VAL A 41 -0.50 -17.88 6.77
N TYR A 42 -0.55 -17.17 5.66
CA TYR A 42 0.59 -16.44 5.12
C TYR A 42 0.60 -15.01 5.64
N LEU A 43 1.68 -14.65 6.32
CA LEU A 43 1.92 -13.31 6.85
C LEU A 43 3.02 -12.62 6.04
N TRP A 44 2.73 -11.45 5.51
CA TRP A 44 3.65 -10.72 4.64
C TRP A 44 4.88 -10.16 5.37
N SER A 45 4.87 -10.11 6.71
CA SER A 45 6.01 -9.62 7.48
C SER A 45 6.25 -10.41 8.76
N THR A 46 7.52 -10.42 9.20
CA THR A 46 7.93 -11.01 10.48
C THR A 46 7.27 -10.30 11.67
N ASN A 47 7.08 -8.98 11.58
CA ASN A 47 6.42 -8.21 12.63
C ASN A 47 4.98 -8.69 12.89
N LEU A 48 4.21 -8.94 11.82
CA LEU A 48 2.87 -9.54 11.95
C LEU A 48 2.92 -10.93 12.59
N TYR A 49 3.92 -11.75 12.21
CA TYR A 49 4.09 -13.07 12.81
C TYR A 49 4.34 -13.00 14.31
N GLU A 50 5.27 -12.15 14.75
CA GLU A 50 5.63 -12.01 16.16
C GLU A 50 4.45 -11.57 17.03
N LYS A 51 3.52 -10.83 16.46
CA LYS A 51 2.33 -10.32 17.15
C LYS A 51 1.13 -11.25 17.09
N TYR A 52 0.83 -11.77 15.91
CA TYR A 52 -0.37 -12.60 15.70
C TYR A 52 -0.20 -14.05 16.09
N ALA A 53 0.92 -14.70 15.74
CA ALA A 53 1.02 -16.14 15.89
C ALA A 53 0.88 -16.61 17.34
N PRO A 54 1.56 -16.01 18.33
CA PRO A 54 1.37 -16.40 19.73
C PRO A 54 -0.06 -16.17 20.22
N TYR A 55 -0.64 -15.03 19.85
CA TYR A 55 -2.01 -14.68 20.26
C TYR A 55 -3.05 -15.65 19.71
N ILE A 56 -2.98 -15.94 18.40
CA ILE A 56 -3.93 -16.85 17.76
C ILE A 56 -3.80 -18.27 18.32
N GLN A 57 -2.58 -18.73 18.55
CA GLN A 57 -2.33 -20.05 19.16
C GLN A 57 -2.90 -20.14 20.59
N GLU A 58 -2.82 -19.06 21.36
CA GLU A 58 -3.40 -18.96 22.71
C GLU A 58 -4.93 -18.96 22.65
N GLN A 59 -5.53 -18.18 21.76
CA GLN A 59 -6.98 -18.05 21.65
C GLN A 59 -7.66 -19.27 21.02
N LEU A 60 -6.94 -20.01 20.18
CA LEU A 60 -7.48 -21.14 19.40
C LEU A 60 -6.69 -22.44 19.62
N PRO A 61 -6.61 -22.95 20.88
CA PRO A 61 -5.78 -24.12 21.18
C PRO A 61 -6.26 -25.41 20.48
N ASP A 62 -7.51 -25.45 20.03
CA ASP A 62 -8.13 -26.61 19.35
C ASP A 62 -7.99 -26.55 17.82
N ILE A 63 -7.46 -25.48 17.25
CA ILE A 63 -7.21 -25.33 15.83
C ILE A 63 -5.71 -25.36 15.59
N ASN A 64 -5.26 -26.30 14.75
CA ASN A 64 -3.87 -26.29 14.31
C ASN A 64 -3.69 -25.21 13.25
N VAL A 65 -2.89 -24.17 13.55
CA VAL A 65 -2.60 -23.07 12.63
C VAL A 65 -1.10 -23.09 12.32
N GLU A 66 -0.78 -23.20 11.03
CA GLU A 66 0.56 -23.09 10.51
C GLU A 66 0.77 -21.70 9.90
N PHE A 67 1.75 -20.97 10.42
CA PHE A 67 2.10 -19.64 9.93
C PHE A 67 3.31 -19.72 9.00
N VAL A 68 3.17 -19.14 7.82
CA VAL A 68 4.24 -18.94 6.85
C VAL A 68 4.54 -17.47 6.76
N VAL A 69 5.79 -17.08 6.95
CA VAL A 69 6.22 -15.69 6.81
C VAL A 69 6.95 -15.53 5.48
N GLY A 70 6.59 -14.53 4.73
CA GLY A 70 7.20 -14.25 3.43
C GLY A 70 7.27 -12.77 3.10
N ASN A 71 7.36 -12.47 1.83
CA ASN A 71 7.44 -11.11 1.32
C ASN A 71 6.07 -10.62 0.86
N ASN A 72 5.89 -9.30 0.86
CA ASN A 72 4.75 -8.65 0.23
C ASN A 72 5.00 -8.53 -1.28
N ASP A 73 4.78 -9.61 -2.01
CA ASP A 73 5.07 -9.72 -3.44
C ASP A 73 3.87 -10.35 -4.18
N LEU A 74 3.19 -9.54 -4.98
CA LEU A 74 2.00 -9.95 -5.70
C LEU A 74 2.29 -11.03 -6.75
N ASP A 75 3.43 -10.97 -7.43
CA ASP A 75 3.80 -11.99 -8.41
C ASP A 75 4.08 -13.34 -7.75
N PHE A 76 4.55 -13.31 -6.49
CA PHE A 76 4.67 -14.52 -5.70
C PHE A 76 3.30 -15.13 -5.37
N TYR A 77 2.28 -14.33 -5.03
CA TYR A 77 0.93 -14.84 -4.81
C TYR A 77 0.30 -15.42 -6.08
N LYS A 78 0.48 -14.74 -7.21
CA LYS A 78 0.06 -15.26 -8.52
C LYS A 78 0.73 -16.60 -8.84
N PHE A 79 2.03 -16.70 -8.57
CA PHE A 79 2.77 -17.95 -8.74
C PHE A 79 2.24 -19.08 -7.84
N LEU A 80 1.92 -18.80 -6.57
CA LEU A 80 1.31 -19.78 -5.65
C LEU A 80 -0.04 -20.25 -6.16
N ASP A 81 -0.86 -19.33 -6.64
CA ASP A 81 -2.17 -19.61 -7.20
C ASP A 81 -2.10 -20.54 -8.42
N GLU A 82 -1.30 -20.17 -9.41
CA GLU A 82 -1.09 -20.98 -10.64
C GLU A 82 -0.58 -22.39 -10.36
N ASN A 83 0.07 -22.61 -9.22
CA ASN A 83 0.63 -23.90 -8.84
C ASN A 83 -0.19 -24.64 -7.76
N GLY A 84 -1.37 -24.14 -7.40
CA GLY A 84 -2.25 -24.74 -6.40
C GLY A 84 -1.67 -24.72 -4.98
N GLY A 85 -0.81 -23.75 -4.68
CA GLY A 85 -0.13 -23.60 -3.39
C GLY A 85 -0.61 -22.40 -2.57
N LEU A 86 -1.74 -21.80 -2.91
CA LEU A 86 -2.26 -20.64 -2.19
C LEU A 86 -2.70 -21.03 -0.77
N PRO A 87 -2.18 -20.37 0.29
CA PRO A 87 -2.59 -20.62 1.67
C PRO A 87 -4.07 -20.36 1.93
N ASP A 88 -4.62 -20.89 3.04
CA ASP A 88 -6.03 -20.68 3.40
C ASP A 88 -6.34 -19.21 3.69
N ILE A 89 -5.44 -18.54 4.40
CA ILE A 89 -5.51 -17.12 4.73
C ILE A 89 -4.25 -16.45 4.23
N ILE A 90 -4.42 -15.36 3.51
CA ILE A 90 -3.32 -14.61 2.90
C ILE A 90 -3.39 -13.19 3.39
N THR A 91 -2.24 -12.62 3.75
CA THR A 91 -2.14 -11.21 4.12
C THR A 91 -1.21 -10.48 3.18
N CYS A 92 -1.47 -9.20 2.97
CA CYS A 92 -0.62 -8.34 2.17
C CYS A 92 -0.57 -6.91 2.73
N CYS A 93 0.30 -6.10 2.17
CA CYS A 93 0.46 -4.68 2.47
C CYS A 93 0.34 -3.89 1.17
N ARG A 94 -0.52 -2.89 1.16
CA ARG A 94 -0.61 -1.88 0.09
C ARG A 94 -0.96 -2.41 -1.32
N PHE A 95 -1.59 -3.58 -1.42
CA PHE A 95 -2.09 -4.02 -2.72
C PHE A 95 -3.27 -3.16 -3.14
N SER A 96 -3.21 -2.63 -4.35
CA SER A 96 -4.38 -2.05 -4.97
C SER A 96 -5.33 -3.15 -5.43
N LEU A 97 -6.63 -2.87 -5.44
CA LEU A 97 -7.62 -3.81 -5.98
C LEU A 97 -7.31 -4.12 -7.45
N HIS A 98 -6.86 -3.11 -8.20
CA HIS A 98 -6.47 -3.23 -9.60
C HIS A 98 -5.34 -4.24 -9.82
N ASP A 99 -4.20 -4.08 -9.12
CA ASP A 99 -3.05 -4.97 -9.30
C ASP A 99 -3.33 -6.40 -8.79
N ALA A 100 -4.18 -6.51 -7.76
CA ALA A 100 -4.58 -7.80 -7.18
C ALA A 100 -5.72 -8.50 -7.94
N SER A 101 -6.30 -7.85 -8.93
CA SER A 101 -7.45 -8.37 -9.69
C SER A 101 -7.23 -9.74 -10.34
N PRO A 102 -6.05 -10.12 -10.85
CA PRO A 102 -5.81 -11.46 -11.37
C PRO A 102 -6.01 -12.59 -10.36
N LEU A 103 -6.00 -12.28 -9.04
CA LEU A 103 -6.27 -13.26 -7.99
C LEU A 103 -7.75 -13.37 -7.61
N LYS A 104 -8.64 -12.52 -8.17
CA LYS A 104 -10.05 -12.43 -7.80
C LYS A 104 -10.73 -13.80 -7.79
N ASP A 105 -10.53 -14.60 -8.85
CA ASP A 105 -11.17 -15.89 -9.02
C ASP A 105 -10.64 -16.99 -8.07
N SER A 106 -9.50 -16.79 -7.48
CA SER A 106 -8.87 -17.71 -6.53
C SER A 106 -9.15 -17.35 -5.07
N LEU A 107 -9.81 -16.21 -4.84
CA LEU A 107 -10.15 -15.72 -3.52
C LEU A 107 -11.66 -15.84 -3.23
N MET A 108 -11.95 -16.05 -1.95
CA MET A 108 -13.32 -16.15 -1.46
C MET A 108 -13.98 -14.77 -1.41
N ASP A 109 -15.25 -14.68 -1.79
CA ASP A 109 -16.04 -13.49 -1.54
C ASP A 109 -16.38 -13.37 -0.04
N LEU A 110 -15.93 -12.28 0.56
CA LEU A 110 -16.13 -11.97 1.98
C LEU A 110 -17.23 -10.93 2.22
N SER A 111 -17.89 -10.42 1.17
CA SER A 111 -18.83 -9.28 1.24
C SER A 111 -19.98 -9.47 2.21
N THR A 112 -20.40 -10.73 2.45
CA THR A 112 -21.52 -11.10 3.34
C THR A 112 -21.08 -11.61 4.71
N THR A 113 -19.79 -11.54 5.02
CA THR A 113 -19.24 -12.02 6.29
C THR A 113 -19.35 -10.96 7.40
N ASN A 114 -19.37 -11.42 8.65
CA ASN A 114 -19.30 -10.50 9.80
C ASN A 114 -18.00 -9.68 9.78
N ALA A 115 -16.91 -10.24 9.27
CA ALA A 115 -15.63 -9.56 9.14
C ALA A 115 -15.73 -8.33 8.22
N ALA A 116 -16.39 -8.47 7.07
CA ALA A 116 -16.66 -7.33 6.18
C ALA A 116 -17.63 -6.32 6.83
N GLY A 117 -18.63 -6.79 7.58
CA GLY A 117 -19.59 -5.95 8.29
C GLY A 117 -18.97 -5.13 9.42
N ALA A 118 -17.81 -5.52 9.94
CA ALA A 118 -17.06 -4.78 10.94
C ALA A 118 -16.25 -3.60 10.34
N VAL A 119 -15.93 -3.63 9.06
CA VAL A 119 -15.22 -2.53 8.38
C VAL A 119 -16.22 -1.43 8.02
N TYR A 120 -15.86 -0.17 8.25
CA TYR A 120 -16.67 0.94 7.79
C TYR A 120 -16.91 0.85 6.28
N ASP A 121 -18.17 1.01 5.84
CA ASP A 121 -18.54 0.88 4.42
C ASP A 121 -17.80 1.88 3.52
N THR A 122 -17.49 3.05 4.04
CA THR A 122 -16.67 4.07 3.34
C THR A 122 -15.32 3.50 2.90
N TYR A 123 -14.69 2.66 3.73
CA TYR A 123 -13.39 2.05 3.40
C TYR A 123 -13.57 0.76 2.61
N LEU A 124 -14.53 -0.07 3.01
CA LEU A 124 -14.82 -1.34 2.34
C LEU A 124 -15.21 -1.14 0.87
N SER A 125 -15.88 -0.04 0.54
CA SER A 125 -16.29 0.29 -0.83
C SER A 125 -15.11 0.40 -1.80
N ASN A 126 -13.91 0.74 -1.31
CA ASN A 126 -12.70 0.80 -2.13
C ASN A 126 -12.13 -0.57 -2.51
N PHE A 127 -12.63 -1.65 -1.87
CA PHE A 127 -12.25 -3.04 -2.12
C PHE A 127 -13.39 -3.86 -2.71
N ARG A 128 -14.46 -3.18 -3.10
CA ARG A 128 -15.62 -3.80 -3.71
C ARG A 128 -15.45 -3.88 -5.21
N ASN A 129 -15.51 -5.08 -5.75
CA ASN A 129 -15.53 -5.32 -7.20
C ASN A 129 -16.84 -4.82 -7.81
N GLU A 130 -16.91 -4.71 -9.14
CA GLU A 130 -18.12 -4.25 -9.87
C GLU A 130 -19.33 -5.15 -9.59
N ASP A 131 -19.12 -6.46 -9.44
CA ASP A 131 -20.16 -7.44 -9.08
C ASP A 131 -20.62 -7.35 -7.61
N GLY A 132 -20.03 -6.45 -6.83
CA GLY A 132 -20.30 -6.22 -5.41
C GLY A 132 -19.53 -7.16 -4.46
N SER A 133 -18.75 -8.12 -4.98
CA SER A 133 -17.92 -9.01 -4.15
C SER A 133 -16.75 -8.25 -3.50
N VAL A 134 -16.25 -8.79 -2.39
CA VAL A 134 -15.07 -8.28 -1.67
C VAL A 134 -14.13 -9.44 -1.40
N ASN A 135 -12.96 -9.44 -2.01
CA ASN A 135 -11.97 -10.50 -1.84
C ASN A 135 -10.88 -10.13 -0.82
N TRP A 136 -10.57 -8.85 -0.70
CA TRP A 136 -9.59 -8.33 0.26
C TRP A 136 -10.27 -7.43 1.30
N LEU A 137 -10.07 -7.73 2.58
CA LEU A 137 -10.52 -6.86 3.66
C LEU A 137 -9.38 -5.97 4.13
N PRO A 138 -9.54 -4.65 4.12
CA PRO A 138 -8.58 -3.75 4.75
C PRO A 138 -8.74 -3.84 6.28
N VAL A 139 -7.64 -3.95 7.02
CA VAL A 139 -7.66 -4.10 8.48
C VAL A 139 -7.20 -2.83 9.17
N CYS A 140 -6.00 -2.35 8.82
CA CYS A 140 -5.46 -1.12 9.37
C CYS A 140 -4.56 -0.42 8.35
N ALA A 141 -4.24 0.84 8.62
CA ALA A 141 -3.50 1.71 7.72
C ALA A 141 -2.54 2.62 8.45
N ASP A 142 -1.50 3.07 7.75
CA ASP A 142 -0.78 4.30 8.06
C ASP A 142 -1.55 5.51 7.52
N ALA A 143 -1.44 6.64 8.24
CA ALA A 143 -2.02 7.90 7.82
C ALA A 143 -0.96 8.77 7.13
N HIS A 144 -1.36 9.47 6.09
CA HIS A 144 -0.55 10.45 5.36
C HIS A 144 -1.21 11.83 5.42
N GLY A 145 -0.38 12.84 5.63
CA GLY A 145 -0.79 14.22 5.78
C GLY A 145 0.43 15.13 5.91
N PHE A 146 0.31 16.22 6.63
CA PHE A 146 1.41 17.16 6.83
C PHE A 146 2.08 16.96 8.20
N VAL A 147 3.37 16.69 8.19
CA VAL A 147 4.23 16.65 9.38
C VAL A 147 4.73 18.07 9.65
N VAL A 148 4.48 18.61 10.83
CA VAL A 148 4.62 20.04 11.15
C VAL A 148 5.51 20.25 12.35
N ASN A 149 6.55 21.10 12.19
CA ASN A 149 7.49 21.49 13.24
C ASN A 149 6.93 22.66 14.07
N LYS A 150 6.24 22.34 15.17
CA LYS A 150 5.62 23.35 16.06
C LYS A 150 6.64 24.32 16.67
N ASP A 151 7.86 23.87 16.92
CA ASP A 151 8.90 24.77 17.47
C ASP A 151 9.21 25.94 16.52
N LEU A 152 9.14 25.73 15.19
CA LEU A 152 9.31 26.80 14.22
C LEU A 152 8.10 27.74 14.19
N PHE A 153 6.88 27.23 14.28
CA PHE A 153 5.67 28.04 14.35
C PHE A 153 5.68 28.94 15.59
N GLU A 154 6.01 28.39 16.76
CA GLU A 154 6.15 29.15 18.00
C GLU A 154 7.29 30.19 17.91
N LYS A 155 8.45 29.80 17.39
CA LYS A 155 9.64 30.67 17.27
C LYS A 155 9.38 31.92 16.45
N TYR A 156 8.61 31.78 15.36
CA TYR A 156 8.38 32.87 14.42
C TYR A 156 7.00 33.53 14.59
N ASP A 157 6.23 33.14 15.62
CA ASP A 157 4.87 33.63 15.90
C ASP A 157 3.93 33.46 14.69
N ILE A 158 4.03 32.32 14.02
CA ILE A 158 3.18 31.93 12.91
C ILE A 158 2.11 30.97 13.43
N PRO A 159 0.81 31.20 13.18
CA PRO A 159 -0.24 30.28 13.64
C PRO A 159 -0.22 28.97 12.86
N LEU A 160 -0.54 27.86 13.54
CA LEU A 160 -0.72 26.56 12.87
C LEU A 160 -1.87 26.60 11.87
N PRO A 161 -1.72 25.98 10.69
CA PRO A 161 -2.77 25.93 9.69
C PRO A 161 -4.03 25.20 10.18
N THR A 162 -5.19 25.73 9.83
CA THR A 162 -6.50 25.13 10.12
C THR A 162 -7.35 24.89 8.87
N ASP A 163 -6.92 25.43 7.75
CA ASP A 163 -7.52 25.34 6.42
C ASP A 163 -6.45 25.61 5.34
N TYR A 164 -6.82 25.49 4.08
CA TYR A 164 -5.88 25.66 2.95
C TYR A 164 -5.31 27.10 2.88
N GLU A 165 -6.12 28.12 3.10
CA GLU A 165 -5.67 29.53 3.05
C GLU A 165 -4.61 29.82 4.14
N SER A 166 -4.85 29.33 5.36
CA SER A 166 -3.87 29.47 6.46
C SER A 166 -2.62 28.62 6.25
N PHE A 167 -2.72 27.46 5.57
CA PHE A 167 -1.56 26.66 5.17
C PHE A 167 -0.67 27.43 4.17
N VAL A 168 -1.26 28.02 3.13
CA VAL A 168 -0.54 28.84 2.15
C VAL A 168 0.09 30.06 2.84
N SER A 169 -0.68 30.73 3.71
CA SER A 169 -0.20 31.89 4.47
C SER A 169 1.01 31.54 5.34
N ALA A 170 1.00 30.37 5.97
CA ALA A 170 2.13 29.87 6.78
C ALA A 170 3.36 29.60 5.90
N CYS A 171 3.20 28.95 4.75
CA CYS A 171 4.30 28.73 3.80
C CYS A 171 4.98 30.06 3.42
N GLN A 172 4.19 31.04 3.00
CA GLN A 172 4.69 32.36 2.62
C GLN A 172 5.33 33.15 3.78
N ALA A 173 4.83 32.96 5.01
CA ALA A 173 5.41 33.58 6.20
C ALA A 173 6.79 33.00 6.54
N PHE A 174 6.95 31.69 6.42
CA PHE A 174 8.25 31.03 6.62
C PHE A 174 9.27 31.41 5.56
N ASP A 175 8.90 31.49 4.29
CA ASP A 175 9.80 31.91 3.21
C ASP A 175 10.36 33.33 3.45
N LYS A 176 9.56 34.24 4.01
CA LYS A 176 10.00 35.61 4.36
C LYS A 176 11.08 35.66 5.45
N VAL A 177 11.14 34.64 6.31
CA VAL A 177 12.14 34.53 7.38
C VAL A 177 13.28 33.57 7.04
N GLY A 178 13.33 33.09 5.77
CA GLY A 178 14.39 32.23 5.26
C GLY A 178 14.32 30.78 5.72
N VAL A 179 13.13 30.34 6.10
CA VAL A 179 12.78 28.94 6.38
C VAL A 179 11.88 28.44 5.24
N ARG A 180 12.16 27.28 4.67
CA ARG A 180 11.29 26.68 3.67
C ARG A 180 9.94 26.33 4.32
N GLY A 181 8.84 26.87 3.81
CA GLY A 181 7.51 26.63 4.36
C GLY A 181 7.07 25.19 4.16
N PHE A 182 7.18 24.71 2.93
CA PHE A 182 6.75 23.36 2.56
C PHE A 182 7.65 22.76 1.46
N THR A 183 7.92 21.47 1.53
CA THR A 183 8.36 20.58 0.44
C THR A 183 8.04 19.13 0.78
N ALA A 184 8.41 18.18 -0.08
CA ALA A 184 8.35 16.74 0.18
C ALA A 184 9.45 16.02 -0.62
N ASP A 185 9.51 14.71 -0.48
CA ASP A 185 10.48 13.85 -1.15
C ASP A 185 10.05 13.52 -2.60
N TYR A 186 9.90 14.57 -3.41
CA TYR A 186 9.39 14.48 -4.80
C TYR A 186 10.30 13.70 -5.76
N SER A 187 11.44 13.20 -5.32
CA SER A 187 12.21 12.23 -6.12
C SER A 187 11.49 10.87 -6.24
N TYR A 188 10.50 10.59 -5.39
CA TYR A 188 9.73 9.36 -5.40
C TYR A 188 8.40 9.50 -6.13
N ASP A 189 7.95 8.41 -6.73
CA ASP A 189 6.69 8.29 -7.47
C ASP A 189 5.47 8.37 -6.55
N TYR A 190 5.53 7.72 -5.39
CA TYR A 190 4.44 7.74 -4.42
C TYR A 190 4.14 9.15 -3.91
N THR A 191 5.13 10.00 -3.68
CA THR A 191 4.92 11.38 -3.21
C THR A 191 4.20 12.22 -4.26
N CYS A 192 4.58 12.08 -5.55
CA CYS A 192 3.88 12.74 -6.66
C CYS A 192 2.41 12.33 -6.73
N MET A 193 2.15 11.02 -6.66
CA MET A 193 0.81 10.45 -6.70
C MET A 193 -0.03 10.85 -5.50
N GLU A 194 0.54 10.80 -4.30
CA GLU A 194 -0.17 11.11 -3.05
C GLU A 194 -0.48 12.60 -2.93
N THR A 195 0.41 13.49 -3.40
CA THR A 195 0.14 14.92 -3.40
C THR A 195 -1.02 15.24 -4.34
N LEU A 196 -1.03 14.72 -5.57
CA LEU A 196 -2.11 14.93 -6.54
C LEU A 196 -3.46 14.48 -5.97
N GLN A 197 -3.53 13.27 -5.41
CA GLN A 197 -4.77 12.76 -4.83
C GLN A 197 -5.16 13.49 -3.53
N GLY A 198 -4.19 13.78 -2.66
CA GLY A 198 -4.41 14.40 -1.35
C GLY A 198 -5.09 15.76 -1.41
N LEU A 199 -4.78 16.53 -2.44
CA LEU A 199 -5.39 17.84 -2.67
C LEU A 199 -6.84 17.78 -3.16
N SER A 200 -7.30 16.61 -3.61
CA SER A 200 -8.62 16.42 -4.25
C SER A 200 -9.40 15.25 -3.64
N ILE A 201 -9.15 14.94 -2.37
CA ILE A 201 -9.80 13.80 -1.70
C ILE A 201 -11.33 13.96 -1.67
N SER A 202 -11.85 15.16 -1.46
CA SER A 202 -13.30 15.41 -1.41
C SER A 202 -13.97 15.04 -2.74
N GLU A 203 -13.35 15.35 -3.87
CA GLU A 203 -13.85 15.01 -5.20
C GLU A 203 -13.71 13.52 -5.49
N LEU A 204 -12.54 12.97 -5.19
CA LEU A 204 -12.27 11.54 -5.35
C LEU A 204 -13.15 10.66 -4.43
N SER A 205 -13.61 11.21 -3.32
CA SER A 205 -14.54 10.56 -2.39
C SER A 205 -16.01 10.85 -2.69
N SER A 206 -16.32 11.68 -3.70
CA SER A 206 -17.68 11.93 -4.17
C SER A 206 -18.35 10.65 -4.72
N VAL A 207 -19.63 10.73 -5.05
CA VAL A 207 -20.34 9.61 -5.68
C VAL A 207 -19.71 9.25 -7.03
N GLU A 208 -19.39 10.27 -7.82
CA GLU A 208 -18.77 10.15 -9.14
C GLU A 208 -17.36 9.59 -9.01
N GLY A 209 -16.54 10.12 -8.10
CA GLY A 209 -15.17 9.66 -7.86
C GLY A 209 -15.12 8.19 -7.41
N ARG A 210 -16.01 7.78 -6.50
CA ARG A 210 -16.10 6.36 -6.09
C ARG A 210 -16.58 5.45 -7.21
N LYS A 211 -17.54 5.89 -8.00
CA LYS A 211 -18.02 5.14 -9.16
C LYS A 211 -16.90 4.91 -10.17
N TRP A 212 -16.19 5.98 -10.53
CA TRP A 212 -15.04 5.87 -11.43
C TRP A 212 -13.98 4.91 -10.86
N ARG A 213 -13.64 5.04 -9.57
CA ARG A 213 -12.65 4.19 -8.93
C ARG A 213 -13.03 2.70 -8.99
N THR A 214 -14.32 2.36 -8.80
CA THR A 214 -14.78 0.98 -8.89
C THR A 214 -14.54 0.42 -10.29
N VAL A 215 -14.88 1.17 -11.33
CA VAL A 215 -14.65 0.78 -12.73
C VAL A 215 -13.16 0.69 -13.05
N TYR A 216 -12.38 1.67 -12.63
CA TYR A 216 -10.92 1.67 -12.81
C TYR A 216 -10.26 0.45 -12.16
N SER A 217 -10.75 0.00 -11.00
CA SER A 217 -10.19 -1.12 -10.25
C SER A 217 -10.65 -2.50 -10.75
N ASP A 218 -11.61 -2.57 -11.66
CA ASP A 218 -12.12 -3.84 -12.18
C ASP A 218 -11.22 -4.41 -13.27
N SER A 219 -10.73 -5.62 -13.06
CA SER A 219 -9.87 -6.33 -14.01
C SER A 219 -10.59 -6.87 -15.23
N GLU A 220 -11.90 -7.11 -15.12
CA GLU A 220 -12.70 -7.63 -16.24
C GLU A 220 -13.05 -6.52 -17.23
N ASN A 221 -12.82 -5.27 -16.86
CA ASN A 221 -13.02 -4.15 -17.76
C ASN A 221 -11.89 -4.10 -18.80
N THR A 222 -12.06 -4.86 -19.88
CA THR A 222 -11.15 -4.91 -21.04
C THR A 222 -11.04 -3.58 -21.79
N LYS A 223 -11.86 -2.58 -21.42
CA LYS A 223 -11.76 -1.20 -21.86
C LYS A 223 -11.53 -0.36 -20.61
N ARG A 224 -10.29 -0.26 -20.18
CA ARG A 224 -9.96 0.73 -19.16
C ARG A 224 -10.55 2.05 -19.56
N GLU A 225 -11.43 2.54 -18.73
CA GLU A 225 -11.79 3.95 -18.77
C GLU A 225 -10.57 4.72 -18.29
N GLY A 226 -10.19 5.74 -19.01
CA GLY A 226 -9.19 6.68 -18.54
C GLY A 226 -9.65 7.41 -17.27
N LEU A 227 -9.04 8.52 -16.98
CA LEU A 227 -9.47 9.41 -15.89
C LEU A 227 -10.89 9.95 -16.17
N ASP A 228 -11.71 10.03 -15.13
CA ASP A 228 -13.06 10.61 -15.24
C ASP A 228 -13.00 12.12 -15.52
N ASP A 229 -13.68 12.55 -16.56
CA ASP A 229 -13.69 13.94 -17.04
C ASP A 229 -14.39 14.91 -16.06
N THR A 230 -15.11 14.41 -15.08
CA THR A 230 -15.85 15.25 -14.11
C THR A 230 -15.10 15.47 -12.80
N VAL A 231 -14.12 14.62 -12.49
CA VAL A 231 -13.39 14.65 -11.22
C VAL A 231 -11.93 15.05 -11.41
N TRP A 232 -11.23 14.45 -12.36
CA TRP A 232 -9.79 14.59 -12.47
C TRP A 232 -9.30 15.93 -13.03
N PRO A 233 -9.97 16.63 -13.97
CA PRO A 233 -9.52 17.95 -14.40
C PRO A 233 -9.32 18.91 -13.24
N GLU A 234 -10.26 18.94 -12.30
CA GLU A 234 -10.19 19.80 -11.11
C GLU A 234 -9.04 19.40 -10.18
N ALA A 235 -8.71 18.11 -10.10
CA ALA A 235 -7.56 17.62 -9.31
C ALA A 235 -6.22 18.18 -9.87
N PHE A 236 -6.07 18.26 -11.18
CA PHE A 236 -4.90 18.84 -11.81
C PHE A 236 -4.85 20.36 -11.67
N GLU A 237 -5.98 21.06 -11.73
CA GLU A 237 -6.05 22.50 -11.46
C GLU A 237 -5.61 22.80 -10.02
N ARG A 238 -6.03 22.01 -9.05
CA ARG A 238 -5.60 22.14 -7.65
C ARG A 238 -4.12 21.86 -7.46
N MET A 239 -3.59 20.87 -8.15
CA MET A 239 -2.15 20.58 -8.11
C MET A 239 -1.35 21.75 -8.68
N GLU A 240 -1.78 22.36 -9.78
CA GLU A 240 -1.14 23.54 -10.35
C GLU A 240 -1.17 24.72 -9.38
N GLN A 241 -2.32 25.00 -8.77
CA GLN A 241 -2.46 26.05 -7.76
C GLN A 241 -1.57 25.78 -6.54
N PHE A 242 -1.53 24.55 -6.05
CA PHE A 242 -0.69 24.15 -4.92
C PHE A 242 0.80 24.37 -5.20
N ILE A 243 1.26 24.04 -6.39
CA ILE A 243 2.65 24.27 -6.82
C ILE A 243 2.96 25.78 -6.75
N GLN A 244 2.08 26.63 -7.25
CA GLN A 244 2.24 28.09 -7.24
C GLN A 244 2.23 28.62 -5.81
N ASP A 245 1.29 28.19 -4.98
CA ASP A 245 1.11 28.66 -3.60
C ASP A 245 2.22 28.28 -2.65
N THR A 246 2.81 27.11 -2.86
CA THR A 246 3.91 26.58 -2.02
C THR A 246 5.30 26.89 -2.57
N GLY A 247 5.37 27.38 -3.81
CA GLY A 247 6.63 27.68 -4.50
C GLY A 247 7.46 26.43 -4.80
N LEU A 248 6.81 25.27 -5.02
CA LEU A 248 7.49 24.08 -5.52
C LEU A 248 8.15 24.35 -6.88
N SER A 249 9.31 23.77 -7.09
CA SER A 249 10.15 24.05 -8.26
C SER A 249 10.97 22.84 -8.68
N GLN A 250 11.72 22.99 -9.78
CA GLN A 250 12.64 21.95 -10.28
C GLN A 250 13.62 21.44 -9.19
N GLU A 251 13.98 22.27 -8.19
CA GLU A 251 14.90 21.87 -7.12
C GLU A 251 14.28 20.79 -6.22
N ASP A 252 12.96 20.88 -5.96
CA ASP A 252 12.23 19.95 -5.11
C ASP A 252 12.12 18.54 -5.72
N LEU A 253 12.21 18.42 -7.06
CA LEU A 253 12.15 17.12 -7.76
C LEU A 253 13.32 16.19 -7.47
N ASN A 254 14.42 16.71 -6.94
CA ASN A 254 15.61 15.93 -6.59
C ASN A 254 15.65 15.56 -5.10
N MET A 255 14.70 16.06 -4.31
CA MET A 255 14.67 15.80 -2.88
C MET A 255 14.21 14.38 -2.58
N ASN A 256 15.03 13.64 -1.86
CA ASN A 256 14.68 12.34 -1.31
C ASN A 256 14.28 12.47 0.18
N TYR A 257 13.84 11.37 0.77
CA TYR A 257 13.39 11.34 2.17
C TYR A 257 14.47 11.83 3.15
N ASP A 258 15.72 11.43 2.96
CA ASP A 258 16.83 11.81 3.85
C ASP A 258 17.11 13.33 3.77
N ASP A 259 17.02 13.94 2.59
CA ASP A 259 17.16 15.38 2.39
C ASP A 259 16.06 16.15 3.13
N VAL A 260 14.81 15.72 3.00
CA VAL A 260 13.65 16.31 3.69
C VAL A 260 13.79 16.20 5.21
N VAL A 261 14.16 15.02 5.71
CA VAL A 261 14.37 14.75 7.14
C VAL A 261 15.51 15.61 7.69
N GLU A 262 16.61 15.77 6.96
CA GLU A 262 17.74 16.63 7.38
C GLU A 262 17.32 18.11 7.44
N MET A 263 16.60 18.60 6.44
CA MET A 263 16.07 19.99 6.45
C MET A 263 15.12 20.21 7.63
N TYR A 264 14.23 19.28 7.88
CA TYR A 264 13.29 19.36 8.99
C TYR A 264 14.00 19.37 10.35
N LYS A 265 14.91 18.43 10.59
CA LYS A 265 15.72 18.34 11.81
C LYS A 265 16.60 19.56 12.05
N SER A 266 17.13 20.15 11.00
CA SER A 266 17.96 21.35 11.09
C SER A 266 17.17 22.65 11.26
N GLY A 267 15.84 22.59 11.31
CA GLY A 267 14.95 23.76 11.42
C GLY A 267 14.94 24.65 10.16
N LYS A 268 15.22 24.08 9.00
CA LYS A 268 15.18 24.75 7.70
C LYS A 268 13.89 24.50 6.93
N LEU A 269 13.05 23.58 7.41
CA LEU A 269 11.78 23.19 6.81
C LEU A 269 10.70 23.17 7.89
N ALA A 270 9.59 23.88 7.66
CA ALA A 270 8.49 23.98 8.62
C ALA A 270 7.50 22.83 8.52
N MET A 271 7.16 22.45 7.30
CA MET A 271 6.16 21.40 7.02
C MET A 271 6.62 20.55 5.84
N TYR A 272 6.31 19.26 5.90
CA TYR A 272 6.45 18.38 4.74
C TYR A 272 5.29 17.39 4.65
N PHE A 273 5.01 16.88 3.45
CA PHE A 273 4.10 15.77 3.27
C PHE A 273 4.78 14.46 3.68
N GLY A 274 4.11 13.68 4.53
CA GLY A 274 4.65 12.42 5.02
C GLY A 274 3.66 11.58 5.81
N SER A 275 4.15 10.42 6.26
CA SER A 275 3.37 9.47 7.05
C SER A 275 3.41 9.82 8.55
N SER A 276 2.37 9.42 9.28
CA SER A 276 2.29 9.47 10.75
C SER A 276 3.48 8.77 11.44
N PHE A 277 4.08 7.77 10.83
CA PHE A 277 5.30 7.12 11.35
C PHE A 277 6.47 8.09 11.58
N GLY A 278 6.60 9.13 10.76
CA GLY A 278 7.66 10.12 10.88
C GLY A 278 7.54 10.96 12.15
N VAL A 279 6.34 11.19 12.65
CA VAL A 279 6.08 12.11 13.75
C VAL A 279 6.76 11.66 15.04
N LYS A 280 6.54 10.40 15.43
CA LYS A 280 7.17 9.83 16.63
C LYS A 280 8.70 9.91 16.58
N MET A 281 9.29 9.64 15.45
CA MET A 281 10.74 9.70 15.27
C MET A 281 11.30 11.09 15.60
N PHE A 282 10.61 12.16 15.22
CA PHE A 282 11.05 13.52 15.54
C PHE A 282 10.81 13.91 16.99
N GLN A 283 9.68 13.48 17.57
CA GLN A 283 9.40 13.71 18.98
C GLN A 283 10.43 13.01 19.89
N ASP A 284 10.82 11.78 19.56
CA ASP A 284 11.86 11.04 20.27
C ASP A 284 13.24 11.77 20.20
N GLN A 285 13.44 12.64 19.21
CA GLN A 285 14.62 13.49 19.07
C GLN A 285 14.46 14.89 19.70
N GLY A 286 13.33 15.14 20.37
CA GLY A 286 13.04 16.40 21.07
C GLY A 286 12.54 17.52 20.16
N ILE A 287 12.09 17.24 18.94
CA ILE A 287 11.44 18.19 18.05
C ILE A 287 9.94 18.13 18.29
N ASN A 288 9.34 19.23 18.70
CA ASN A 288 7.89 19.31 18.94
C ASN A 288 7.14 19.26 17.59
N THR A 289 6.71 18.06 17.24
CA THR A 289 6.10 17.76 15.94
C THR A 289 4.63 17.42 16.12
N THR A 290 3.77 17.90 15.23
CA THR A 290 2.38 17.49 15.11
C THR A 290 2.05 17.03 13.69
N PHE A 291 0.83 16.51 13.50
CA PHE A 291 0.34 15.97 12.24
C PHE A 291 -0.96 16.67 11.86
N LEU A 292 -1.03 17.17 10.62
CA LEU A 292 -2.21 17.86 10.10
C LEU A 292 -2.77 17.13 8.87
N PRO A 293 -4.10 17.22 8.65
CA PRO A 293 -4.77 16.60 7.51
C PRO A 293 -4.55 17.40 6.22
N PHE A 294 -4.92 16.81 5.10
CA PHE A 294 -5.14 17.57 3.88
C PHE A 294 -6.34 18.50 4.03
N PHE A 295 -6.15 19.75 3.69
CA PHE A 295 -7.19 20.76 3.67
C PHE A 295 -7.79 20.83 2.27
N GLN A 296 -9.12 20.66 2.16
CA GLN A 296 -9.84 20.73 0.91
C GLN A 296 -10.44 22.12 0.71
N GLU A 297 -10.66 22.54 -0.54
CA GLU A 297 -11.27 23.85 -0.87
C GLU A 297 -12.65 24.03 -0.26
N ASN A 298 -13.46 22.97 -0.19
CA ASN A 298 -14.78 22.99 0.42
C ASN A 298 -14.75 23.11 1.95
N GLY A 299 -13.57 23.24 2.55
CA GLY A 299 -13.35 23.32 4.00
C GLY A 299 -13.30 21.98 4.73
N GLU A 300 -13.49 20.87 4.04
CA GLU A 300 -13.30 19.55 4.61
C GLU A 300 -11.83 19.27 4.92
N LYS A 301 -11.61 18.34 5.83
CA LYS A 301 -10.30 17.87 6.25
C LYS A 301 -10.26 16.37 6.07
N TRP A 302 -9.21 15.88 5.43
CA TRP A 302 -9.06 14.46 5.12
C TRP A 302 -7.66 13.96 5.46
N LEU A 303 -7.57 12.74 5.93
CA LEU A 303 -6.33 11.97 5.94
C LEU A 303 -6.30 11.07 4.72
N MET A 304 -5.16 11.01 4.06
CA MET A 304 -4.90 9.92 3.14
C MET A 304 -4.45 8.70 3.95
N THR A 305 -4.81 7.51 3.51
CA THR A 305 -4.39 6.28 4.16
C THR A 305 -3.85 5.28 3.16
N THR A 306 -2.93 4.46 3.63
CA THR A 306 -2.39 3.34 2.88
C THR A 306 -2.60 2.06 3.67
N PRO A 307 -3.30 1.06 3.13
CA PRO A 307 -3.54 -0.18 3.85
C PRO A 307 -2.22 -0.87 4.22
N TYR A 308 -1.90 -0.85 5.51
CA TYR A 308 -0.74 -1.55 6.04
C TYR A 308 -0.96 -3.05 6.12
N PHE A 309 -2.21 -3.44 6.37
CA PHE A 309 -2.60 -4.82 6.51
C PHE A 309 -3.93 -5.09 5.81
N GLN A 310 -3.91 -6.03 4.88
CA GLN A 310 -5.08 -6.54 4.18
C GLN A 310 -5.09 -8.05 4.30
N VAL A 311 -6.28 -8.65 4.29
CA VAL A 311 -6.46 -10.11 4.43
C VAL A 311 -7.45 -10.65 3.42
N ALA A 312 -7.15 -11.82 2.85
CA ALA A 312 -8.00 -12.57 1.95
C ALA A 312 -8.03 -14.06 2.32
N LEU A 313 -9.04 -14.77 1.87
CA LEU A 313 -9.20 -16.21 2.05
C LEU A 313 -9.18 -16.92 0.70
N ASN A 314 -8.53 -18.09 0.66
CA ASN A 314 -8.52 -18.96 -0.50
C ASN A 314 -9.94 -19.47 -0.82
N ARG A 315 -10.34 -19.41 -2.09
CA ARG A 315 -11.64 -19.85 -2.57
C ARG A 315 -11.87 -21.36 -2.36
N ASP A 316 -10.83 -22.17 -2.35
CA ASP A 316 -10.92 -23.62 -2.13
C ASP A 316 -11.58 -23.96 -0.78
N LEU A 317 -11.53 -23.07 0.19
CA LEU A 317 -12.25 -23.19 1.46
C LEU A 317 -13.77 -23.34 1.26
N THR A 318 -14.32 -22.88 0.14
CA THR A 318 -15.75 -23.06 -0.18
C THR A 318 -16.13 -24.51 -0.44
N GLN A 319 -15.18 -25.35 -0.79
CA GLN A 319 -15.37 -26.77 -1.09
C GLN A 319 -15.34 -27.64 0.18
N ASP A 320 -14.81 -27.12 1.31
CA ASP A 320 -14.71 -27.81 2.58
C ASP A 320 -15.29 -26.97 3.72
N GLU A 321 -16.52 -27.28 4.11
CA GLU A 321 -17.23 -26.52 5.15
C GLU A 321 -16.53 -26.57 6.51
N THR A 322 -15.89 -27.68 6.86
CA THR A 322 -15.21 -27.85 8.14
C THR A 322 -13.95 -26.98 8.19
N ARG A 323 -13.14 -27.04 7.14
CA ARG A 323 -11.94 -26.23 6.98
C ARG A 323 -12.28 -24.75 6.92
N ARG A 324 -13.30 -24.38 6.13
CA ARG A 324 -13.81 -23.02 6.05
C ARG A 324 -14.21 -22.45 7.41
N LYS A 325 -14.97 -23.22 8.23
CA LYS A 325 -15.35 -22.77 9.58
C LYS A 325 -14.15 -22.50 10.47
N LYS A 326 -13.12 -23.34 10.40
CA LYS A 326 -11.88 -23.14 11.14
C LYS A 326 -11.14 -21.89 10.64
N ALA A 327 -10.99 -21.72 9.32
CA ALA A 327 -10.34 -20.55 8.72
C ALA A 327 -11.07 -19.25 9.08
N MET A 328 -12.41 -19.24 9.01
CA MET A 328 -13.24 -18.11 9.43
C MET A 328 -13.07 -17.78 10.92
N LYS A 329 -12.87 -18.77 11.77
CA LYS A 329 -12.60 -18.54 13.18
C LYS A 329 -11.21 -17.93 13.41
N VAL A 330 -10.20 -18.41 12.66
CA VAL A 330 -8.87 -17.80 12.67
C VAL A 330 -8.95 -16.34 12.18
N LEU A 331 -9.62 -16.09 11.05
CA LEU A 331 -9.84 -14.74 10.54
C LEU A 331 -10.52 -13.84 11.59
N SER A 332 -11.63 -14.29 12.20
CA SER A 332 -12.32 -13.50 13.22
C SER A 332 -11.44 -13.19 14.42
N THR A 333 -10.55 -14.11 14.81
CA THR A 333 -9.59 -13.88 15.88
C THR A 333 -8.52 -12.88 15.47
N MET A 334 -8.02 -12.94 14.22
CA MET A 334 -7.08 -11.94 13.67
C MET A 334 -7.69 -10.53 13.61
N LEU A 335 -8.99 -10.44 13.39
CA LEU A 335 -9.70 -9.16 13.24
C LEU A 335 -10.37 -8.68 14.53
N SER A 336 -10.19 -9.41 15.65
CA SER A 336 -10.69 -8.96 16.95
C SER A 336 -10.00 -7.68 17.40
N GLU A 337 -10.66 -6.89 18.24
CA GLU A 337 -10.12 -5.67 18.85
C GLU A 337 -8.75 -5.95 19.49
N ASP A 338 -8.67 -6.93 20.40
CA ASP A 338 -7.41 -7.32 21.06
C ASP A 338 -6.27 -7.65 20.08
N ALA A 339 -6.59 -8.28 18.95
CA ALA A 339 -5.60 -8.62 17.93
C ALA A 339 -5.14 -7.38 17.15
N GLN A 340 -6.07 -6.50 16.80
CA GLN A 340 -5.75 -5.27 16.08
C GLN A 340 -4.99 -4.28 16.96
N GLU A 341 -5.34 -4.13 18.24
CA GLU A 341 -4.61 -3.29 19.19
C GLU A 341 -3.13 -3.68 19.28
N ARG A 342 -2.80 -4.97 19.20
CA ARG A 342 -1.40 -5.45 19.21
C ARG A 342 -0.58 -4.96 18.03
N ILE A 343 -1.20 -4.66 16.89
CA ILE A 343 -0.53 -4.14 15.71
C ILE A 343 -0.52 -2.61 15.75
N ILE A 344 -1.65 -2.00 16.10
CA ILE A 344 -1.85 -0.56 16.11
C ILE A 344 -0.98 0.11 17.17
N SER A 345 -0.92 -0.47 18.38
CA SER A 345 -0.24 0.12 19.54
C SER A 345 1.28 0.00 19.54
N ASP A 346 1.91 -0.59 18.53
CA ASP A 346 3.37 -0.86 18.50
C ASP A 346 4.23 0.37 18.20
N GLY A 347 3.72 1.57 18.44
CA GLY A 347 4.43 2.81 18.16
C GLY A 347 4.53 3.13 16.68
N GLN A 348 3.74 2.48 15.84
CA GLN A 348 3.59 2.79 14.41
C GLN A 348 2.40 3.69 14.12
N ASP A 349 1.55 3.94 15.14
CA ASP A 349 0.38 4.82 15.05
C ASP A 349 -0.52 4.51 13.86
N LEU A 350 -0.79 3.21 13.69
CA LEU A 350 -1.71 2.73 12.67
C LEU A 350 -3.16 3.04 13.07
N LEU A 351 -4.00 3.22 12.08
CA LEU A 351 -5.43 3.44 12.24
C LEU A 351 -6.20 2.19 11.81
N SER A 352 -7.19 1.77 12.59
CA SER A 352 -8.09 0.68 12.20
C SER A 352 -9.15 1.16 11.23
N TYR A 353 -9.49 0.31 10.27
CA TYR A 353 -10.67 0.51 9.43
C TYR A 353 -11.95 -0.11 10.03
N SER A 354 -11.84 -0.77 11.20
CA SER A 354 -12.97 -1.41 11.87
C SER A 354 -13.71 -0.44 12.78
N GLN A 355 -15.04 -0.46 12.72
CA GLN A 355 -15.91 0.24 13.65
C GLN A 355 -15.98 -0.42 15.05
N ASP A 356 -15.46 -1.63 15.20
CA ASP A 356 -15.47 -2.41 16.42
C ASP A 356 -14.19 -2.23 17.25
N VAL A 357 -13.24 -1.37 16.81
CA VAL A 357 -11.96 -1.11 17.48
C VAL A 357 -11.95 0.30 18.03
N ASP A 358 -11.84 0.41 19.37
CA ASP A 358 -11.66 1.70 20.05
C ASP A 358 -10.18 2.13 20.02
N MET A 359 -9.83 2.95 19.00
CA MET A 359 -8.45 3.39 18.79
C MET A 359 -7.98 4.36 19.88
N GLN A 360 -6.92 4.01 20.57
CA GLN A 360 -6.23 4.90 21.51
C GLN A 360 -5.21 5.76 20.75
N LEU A 361 -5.64 6.97 20.33
CA LEU A 361 -4.79 7.88 19.57
C LEU A 361 -3.65 8.47 20.41
N THR A 362 -2.45 8.50 19.84
CA THR A 362 -1.30 9.18 20.41
C THR A 362 -1.49 10.71 20.44
N GLU A 363 -0.68 11.40 21.25
CA GLU A 363 -0.84 12.85 21.49
C GLU A 363 -0.86 13.66 20.18
N TYR A 364 0.00 13.32 19.22
CA TYR A 364 0.09 14.06 17.96
C TYR A 364 -1.02 13.71 16.95
N LEU A 365 -1.66 12.57 17.08
CA LEU A 365 -2.86 12.23 16.28
C LEU A 365 -4.13 12.86 16.85
N LYS A 366 -4.07 13.46 18.05
CA LYS A 366 -5.23 14.17 18.63
C LYS A 366 -5.67 15.38 17.80
N ASP A 367 -4.73 16.02 17.09
CA ASP A 367 -5.05 17.17 16.23
C ASP A 367 -5.86 16.75 14.98
N VAL A 368 -5.83 15.46 14.63
CA VAL A 368 -6.63 14.87 13.54
C VAL A 368 -7.76 13.96 14.03
N LYS A 369 -8.03 13.94 15.33
CA LYS A 369 -9.02 13.04 15.94
C LYS A 369 -10.42 13.22 15.32
N SER A 370 -10.86 14.44 15.11
CA SER A 370 -12.18 14.70 14.50
C SER A 370 -12.26 14.13 13.07
N VAL A 371 -11.19 14.23 12.31
CA VAL A 371 -11.10 13.69 10.94
C VAL A 371 -11.27 12.16 10.94
N ILE A 372 -10.64 11.50 11.94
CA ILE A 372 -10.75 10.05 12.10
C ILE A 372 -12.17 9.65 12.55
N GLU A 373 -12.74 10.36 13.53
CA GLU A 373 -14.09 10.11 14.06
C GLU A 373 -15.19 10.38 13.03
N GLU A 374 -14.97 11.30 12.11
CA GLU A 374 -15.87 11.61 10.97
C GLU A 374 -15.70 10.63 9.81
N ASN A 375 -14.78 9.67 9.89
CA ASN A 375 -14.40 8.72 8.83
C ASN A 375 -13.91 9.40 7.54
N HIS A 376 -13.25 10.54 7.68
CA HIS A 376 -12.62 11.26 6.58
C HIS A 376 -11.20 10.72 6.31
N MET A 377 -11.10 9.41 6.12
CA MET A 377 -9.86 8.72 5.77
C MET A 377 -9.98 8.15 4.35
N TYR A 378 -9.23 8.70 3.42
CA TYR A 378 -9.23 8.30 2.02
C TYR A 378 -8.16 7.23 1.77
N ILE A 379 -8.54 6.08 1.22
CA ILE A 379 -7.60 5.07 0.78
C ILE A 379 -7.10 5.46 -0.60
N ARG A 380 -5.80 5.75 -0.72
CA ARG A 380 -5.21 6.16 -1.99
C ARG A 380 -5.35 5.10 -3.08
N ILE A 381 -5.43 5.53 -4.33
CA ILE A 381 -5.27 4.67 -5.49
C ILE A 381 -3.77 4.45 -5.68
N ALA A 382 -3.34 3.21 -5.71
CA ALA A 382 -1.91 2.85 -5.69
C ALA A 382 -1.61 1.68 -6.63
N SER A 383 -2.10 1.75 -7.88
CA SER A 383 -1.66 0.81 -8.92
C SER A 383 -0.28 1.19 -9.46
N ASN A 384 0.44 0.21 -9.99
CA ASN A 384 1.78 0.44 -10.55
C ASN A 384 1.78 1.49 -11.67
N ASP A 385 0.76 1.48 -12.51
CA ASP A 385 0.58 2.45 -13.59
C ASP A 385 0.41 3.87 -13.04
N PHE A 386 -0.42 4.01 -11.99
CA PHE A 386 -0.63 5.31 -11.34
C PHE A 386 0.65 5.88 -10.73
N PHE A 387 1.53 5.02 -10.17
CA PHE A 387 2.81 5.46 -9.64
C PHE A 387 3.69 6.05 -10.74
N SER A 388 3.89 5.30 -11.83
CA SER A 388 4.80 5.71 -12.90
C SER A 388 4.31 6.96 -13.62
N VAL A 389 3.03 7.00 -13.98
CA VAL A 389 2.42 8.13 -14.69
C VAL A 389 2.37 9.38 -13.80
N SER A 390 2.03 9.23 -12.51
CA SER A 390 2.05 10.35 -11.56
C SER A 390 3.43 10.97 -11.46
N LYS A 391 4.48 10.15 -11.41
CA LYS A 391 5.86 10.65 -11.35
C LYS A 391 6.21 11.48 -12.56
N ASP A 392 5.92 11.00 -13.76
CA ASP A 392 6.21 11.72 -15.00
C ASP A 392 5.44 13.06 -15.07
N VAL A 393 4.12 12.99 -14.89
CA VAL A 393 3.25 14.14 -15.13
C VAL A 393 3.39 15.21 -14.04
N VAL A 394 3.37 14.83 -12.75
CA VAL A 394 3.50 15.78 -11.65
C VAL A 394 4.88 16.44 -11.65
N SER A 395 5.94 15.69 -12.02
CA SER A 395 7.28 16.30 -12.19
C SER A 395 7.28 17.38 -13.27
N LYS A 396 6.56 17.18 -14.37
CA LYS A 396 6.43 18.17 -15.44
C LYS A 396 5.60 19.39 -15.03
N MET A 397 4.60 19.20 -14.17
CA MET A 397 3.88 20.32 -13.56
C MET A 397 4.79 21.14 -12.63
N ILE A 398 5.51 20.48 -11.73
CA ILE A 398 6.44 21.14 -10.79
C ILE A 398 7.57 21.87 -11.54
N SER A 399 8.05 21.33 -12.66
CA SER A 399 9.06 21.99 -13.50
C SER A 399 8.49 23.13 -14.35
N GLY A 400 7.17 23.30 -14.43
CA GLY A 400 6.50 24.29 -15.26
C GLY A 400 6.45 23.92 -16.75
N GLU A 401 6.68 22.64 -17.09
CA GLU A 401 6.55 22.13 -18.46
C GLU A 401 5.07 21.91 -18.85
N TYR A 402 4.23 21.48 -17.90
CA TYR A 402 2.81 21.25 -18.11
C TYR A 402 1.96 22.19 -17.21
N ASP A 403 0.92 22.77 -17.80
CA ASP A 403 -0.22 23.30 -17.08
C ASP A 403 -1.20 22.18 -16.69
N ALA A 404 -2.28 22.53 -15.98
CA ALA A 404 -3.26 21.55 -15.49
C ALA A 404 -3.91 20.74 -16.63
N GLU A 405 -4.31 21.41 -17.72
CA GLU A 405 -4.95 20.74 -18.86
C GLU A 405 -3.99 19.78 -19.58
N GLN A 406 -2.75 20.23 -19.84
CA GLN A 406 -1.72 19.38 -20.46
C GLN A 406 -1.39 18.18 -19.58
N ALA A 407 -1.33 18.39 -18.26
CA ALA A 407 -1.07 17.33 -17.29
C ALA A 407 -2.19 16.29 -17.29
N TYR A 408 -3.45 16.72 -17.22
CA TYR A 408 -4.60 15.83 -17.30
C TYR A 408 -4.62 15.01 -18.59
N GLN A 409 -4.45 15.65 -19.74
CA GLN A 409 -4.44 14.97 -21.04
C GLN A 409 -3.27 13.97 -21.17
N SER A 410 -2.09 14.37 -20.71
CA SER A 410 -0.91 13.49 -20.72
C SER A 410 -1.08 12.30 -19.79
N PHE A 411 -1.60 12.51 -18.58
CA PHE A 411 -1.83 11.44 -17.62
C PHE A 411 -2.83 10.40 -18.15
N ASN A 412 -3.96 10.88 -18.68
CA ASN A 412 -4.99 10.04 -19.25
C ASN A 412 -4.47 9.21 -20.45
N SER A 413 -3.72 9.84 -21.33
CA SER A 413 -3.09 9.16 -22.50
C SER A 413 -2.11 8.09 -22.05
N GLN A 414 -1.23 8.39 -21.09
CA GLN A 414 -0.23 7.45 -20.61
C GLN A 414 -0.83 6.24 -19.90
N LEU A 415 -1.87 6.42 -19.09
CA LEU A 415 -2.59 5.29 -18.48
C LEU A 415 -3.14 4.32 -19.53
N LEU A 416 -3.73 4.86 -20.60
CA LEU A 416 -4.29 4.04 -21.69
C LEU A 416 -3.22 3.37 -22.56
N GLU A 417 -2.05 3.99 -22.71
CA GLU A 417 -0.93 3.44 -23.51
C GLU A 417 -0.16 2.33 -22.78
N GLU A 418 0.06 2.46 -21.48
CA GLU A 418 0.79 1.45 -20.70
C GLU A 418 0.05 0.10 -20.70
N GLU A 419 -1.25 0.11 -20.70
CA GLU A 419 -2.05 -1.11 -20.79
C GLU A 419 -1.94 -1.79 -22.16
N ALA A 420 -1.97 -1.02 -23.23
CA ALA A 420 -1.82 -1.55 -24.58
C ALA A 420 -0.46 -2.25 -24.80
N ILE A 421 0.57 -1.85 -24.03
CA ILE A 421 1.90 -2.48 -24.06
C ILE A 421 1.90 -3.78 -23.26
N SER A 422 1.23 -3.84 -22.11
CA SER A 422 1.18 -5.04 -21.26
C SER A 422 0.44 -6.21 -21.91
N GLU A 423 -0.63 -5.95 -22.66
CA GLU A 423 -1.37 -6.98 -23.38
C GLU A 423 -0.62 -7.57 -24.59
N ASN A 424 0.37 -6.85 -25.12
CA ASN A 424 1.06 -7.23 -26.37
C ASN A 424 2.51 -7.68 -26.18
N ILE A 425 2.99 -7.87 -24.97
CA ILE A 425 4.35 -8.41 -24.75
C ILE A 425 4.37 -9.91 -25.04
N VAL A 426 4.39 -10.25 -26.32
CA VAL A 426 4.94 -11.53 -26.78
C VAL A 426 6.45 -11.37 -26.81
N LEU A 427 7.15 -11.95 -25.84
CA LEU A 427 8.60 -11.97 -25.84
C LEU A 427 9.11 -12.69 -27.08
N ASP A 428 9.59 -11.93 -28.06
CA ASP A 428 10.28 -12.47 -29.22
C ASP A 428 11.75 -12.70 -28.83
N SER A 429 12.16 -13.96 -28.81
CA SER A 429 13.53 -14.37 -28.43
C SER A 429 14.64 -13.77 -29.30
N GLN A 430 14.30 -13.14 -30.41
CA GLN A 430 15.26 -12.47 -31.33
C GLN A 430 15.32 -10.95 -31.13
N LYS A 431 14.47 -10.37 -30.29
CA LYS A 431 14.45 -8.93 -30.02
C LYS A 431 15.13 -8.58 -28.69
N SER A 432 15.73 -7.40 -28.66
CA SER A 432 16.25 -6.81 -27.43
C SER A 432 15.14 -5.98 -26.78
N TYR A 433 14.85 -6.25 -25.50
CA TYR A 433 13.86 -5.50 -24.75
C TYR A 433 14.57 -4.53 -23.78
N SER A 434 14.16 -3.27 -23.77
CA SER A 434 14.67 -2.31 -22.79
C SER A 434 13.96 -2.53 -21.44
N ASN A 435 14.74 -2.66 -20.37
CA ASN A 435 14.18 -2.74 -19.02
C ASN A 435 13.71 -1.34 -18.59
N ARG A 436 12.41 -1.06 -18.72
CA ARG A 436 11.78 0.17 -18.23
C ARG A 436 11.14 0.00 -16.84
N PHE A 437 11.18 -1.21 -16.28
CA PHE A 437 10.62 -1.45 -14.96
C PHE A 437 11.60 -0.99 -13.88
N HIS A 438 11.38 0.17 -13.36
CA HIS A 438 11.94 0.61 -12.09
C HIS A 438 10.97 0.22 -10.98
N SER A 439 11.04 -1.02 -10.47
CA SER A 439 10.43 -1.30 -9.19
C SER A 439 11.41 -0.90 -8.09
N SER A 440 11.04 0.03 -7.23
CA SER A 440 11.76 0.37 -6.00
C SER A 440 11.75 -0.75 -4.95
N GLY A 441 11.10 -1.86 -5.23
CA GLY A 441 10.89 -2.99 -4.34
C GLY A 441 11.65 -4.23 -4.73
N GLY A 442 12.93 -4.28 -4.46
CA GLY A 442 13.65 -5.51 -4.16
C GLY A 442 13.93 -6.52 -5.29
N ASN A 443 15.06 -7.12 -5.20
CA ASN A 443 15.68 -8.13 -6.07
C ASN A 443 14.86 -9.44 -6.30
N ALA A 444 13.70 -9.61 -5.67
CA ALA A 444 12.91 -10.84 -5.72
C ALA A 444 12.18 -11.01 -7.06
N ALA A 445 11.58 -9.96 -7.60
CA ALA A 445 10.86 -10.00 -8.87
C ALA A 445 11.78 -10.37 -10.05
N TYR A 446 13.00 -9.85 -10.05
CA TYR A 446 14.00 -10.21 -11.07
C TYR A 446 14.46 -11.67 -10.99
N SER A 447 14.55 -12.21 -9.78
CA SER A 447 14.91 -13.62 -9.59
C SER A 447 13.81 -14.56 -10.07
N VAL A 448 12.56 -14.20 -9.86
CA VAL A 448 11.38 -14.97 -10.33
C VAL A 448 11.30 -14.90 -11.86
N MET A 449 11.39 -13.72 -12.44
CA MET A 449 11.38 -13.53 -13.90
C MET A 449 12.53 -14.29 -14.58
N ALA A 450 13.72 -14.25 -14.03
CA ALA A 450 14.86 -14.99 -14.53
C ALA A 450 14.67 -16.51 -14.47
N ASN A 451 14.13 -17.00 -13.38
CA ASN A 451 13.87 -18.43 -13.22
C ASN A 451 12.74 -18.90 -14.13
N THR A 452 11.73 -18.07 -14.34
CA THR A 452 10.63 -18.34 -15.28
C THR A 452 11.13 -18.37 -16.73
N LEU A 453 11.92 -17.39 -17.14
CA LEU A 453 12.54 -17.36 -18.47
C LEU A 453 13.47 -18.52 -18.69
N ARG A 454 14.27 -18.91 -17.68
CA ARG A 454 15.12 -20.08 -17.73
C ARG A 454 14.34 -21.39 -17.84
N GLY A 455 13.19 -21.47 -17.17
CA GLY A 455 12.28 -22.62 -17.24
C GLY A 455 11.57 -22.77 -18.60
N ILE A 456 11.19 -21.66 -19.22
CA ILE A 456 10.47 -21.63 -20.48
C ILE A 456 11.40 -21.81 -21.68
N TYR A 457 12.56 -21.15 -21.70
CA TYR A 457 13.42 -21.07 -22.89
C TYR A 457 14.71 -21.92 -22.79
N GLY A 458 15.00 -22.51 -21.64
CA GLY A 458 16.20 -23.37 -21.46
C GLY A 458 17.53 -22.63 -21.63
N SER A 459 17.51 -21.29 -21.63
CA SER A 459 18.68 -20.45 -21.86
C SER A 459 19.33 -20.02 -20.55
N ASP A 460 20.68 -19.90 -20.57
CA ASP A 460 21.42 -19.30 -19.46
C ASP A 460 21.27 -17.78 -19.49
N VAL A 461 20.32 -17.27 -18.72
CA VAL A 461 20.15 -15.83 -18.53
C VAL A 461 21.08 -15.39 -17.39
N LEU A 462 22.11 -14.63 -17.70
CA LEU A 462 22.96 -14.01 -16.71
C LEU A 462 22.27 -12.78 -16.14
N ILE A 463 21.79 -12.86 -14.91
CA ILE A 463 21.26 -11.71 -14.19
C ILE A 463 22.32 -11.24 -13.20
N ALA A 464 22.87 -10.07 -13.45
CA ALA A 464 23.73 -9.42 -12.46
C ALA A 464 22.85 -8.82 -11.36
N THR A 465 22.99 -9.30 -10.15
CA THR A 465 22.37 -8.72 -8.95
C THR A 465 23.28 -7.64 -8.40
N GLY A 466 22.83 -6.41 -8.40
CA GLY A 466 23.54 -5.25 -7.84
C GLY A 466 22.96 -3.93 -8.30
N ASN A 467 23.17 -2.87 -7.54
CA ASN A 467 22.66 -1.50 -7.75
C ASN A 467 23.12 -0.82 -9.07
N SER A 468 23.47 -1.57 -10.11
CA SER A 468 24.06 -1.07 -11.34
C SER A 468 23.21 -1.33 -12.59
N PHE A 469 21.89 -1.53 -12.44
CA PHE A 469 20.99 -1.63 -13.60
C PHE A 469 20.49 -0.24 -14.04
N THR A 470 21.39 0.59 -14.52
CA THR A 470 21.03 1.74 -15.35
C THR A 470 21.30 1.37 -16.79
N GLY A 471 20.25 1.09 -17.56
CA GLY A 471 20.31 1.05 -19.03
C GLY A 471 20.79 -0.23 -19.69
N ASN A 472 20.70 -1.39 -19.05
CA ASN A 472 21.10 -2.64 -19.67
C ASN A 472 19.94 -3.32 -20.41
N VAL A 473 20.24 -3.81 -21.60
CA VAL A 473 19.34 -4.56 -22.48
C VAL A 473 19.44 -6.05 -22.14
N LEU A 474 18.29 -6.67 -21.82
CA LEU A 474 18.21 -8.12 -21.78
C LEU A 474 18.32 -8.66 -23.21
N LYS A 475 19.32 -9.47 -23.50
CA LYS A 475 19.37 -10.30 -24.71
C LYS A 475 18.97 -11.71 -24.32
N ALA A 476 17.88 -12.18 -24.95
CA ALA A 476 17.48 -13.58 -24.88
C ALA A 476 18.42 -14.48 -25.67
#